data_f725dba749663bf6c4e3252a30adcec3
#
_entry.id   f725dba749663bf6c4e3252a30adcec3
#
_cell.length_a   1.000
_cell.length_b   1.000
_cell.length_c   1.000
_cell.angle_alpha   90.00
_cell.angle_beta   90.00
_cell.angle_gamma   90.00
#
_symmetry.space_group_name_H-M   'P 1'
#
loop_
_entity.id
_entity.type
_entity.pdbx_description
1 polymer ?
#
loop_
_entity_poly.entity_id
_entity_poly.type
_entity_poly.pdbx_seq_one_letter_code
_entity_poly.pdbx_strand_id
1 'polypeptide(L)'
;NLVAKTSIRKRREAALKEAEAHKGPSIVICYAPCINHGIKKGMGCVQQEMKDAVASGYWNLYRYSPETHKFTLDSKEPSMALYDFMKGEVRYSSLELSFPENAKVLFAEAEDAAKAKYESYKRRAEDQ
;
A
#
# COMPACT_ATOMS: atom_id res chain seq x y z
N ASN A 1 -13.10 14.91 1.66
CA ASN A 1 -12.87 13.51 1.28
C ASN A 1 -11.85 12.88 2.23
N LEU A 2 -12.31 12.09 3.18
CA LEU A 2 -11.43 11.28 4.02
C LEU A 2 -10.91 10.10 3.19
N VAL A 3 -9.60 9.99 3.02
CA VAL A 3 -8.96 8.85 2.36
C VAL A 3 -8.26 8.02 3.43
N ALA A 4 -8.76 6.82 3.68
CA ALA A 4 -8.13 5.88 4.60
C ALA A 4 -7.79 4.57 3.87
N LYS A 5 -6.56 4.11 4.03
CA LYS A 5 -6.09 2.84 3.49
C LYS A 5 -5.82 1.86 4.62
N THR A 6 -6.41 0.67 4.57
CA THR A 6 -6.26 -0.28 5.66
C THR A 6 -6.14 -1.72 5.20
N SER A 7 -5.33 -2.49 5.94
CA SER A 7 -5.09 -3.90 5.69
C SER A 7 -5.62 -4.84 6.78
N ILE A 8 -6.17 -4.32 7.88
CA ILE A 8 -6.58 -5.13 9.03
C ILE A 8 -7.99 -4.75 9.46
N ARG A 9 -8.79 -5.74 9.88
CA ARG A 9 -10.20 -5.59 10.25
C ARG A 9 -10.47 -4.38 11.17
N LYS A 10 -9.72 -4.23 12.26
CA LYS A 10 -9.88 -3.11 13.20
C LYS A 10 -9.64 -1.73 12.55
N ARG A 11 -8.65 -1.64 11.65
CA ARG A 11 -8.36 -0.40 10.94
C ARG A 11 -9.43 -0.08 9.90
N ARG A 12 -9.99 -1.10 9.24
CA ARG A 12 -11.11 -0.91 8.31
C ARG A 12 -12.34 -0.38 9.03
N GLU A 13 -12.67 -0.96 10.18
CA GLU A 13 -13.78 -0.50 11.02
C GLU A 13 -13.57 0.96 11.48
N ALA A 14 -12.37 1.32 11.89
CA ALA A 14 -12.04 2.70 12.25
C ALA A 14 -12.18 3.67 11.06
N ALA A 15 -11.64 3.30 9.90
CA ALA A 15 -11.72 4.12 8.69
C ALA A 15 -13.16 4.33 8.21
N LEU A 16 -14.00 3.28 8.30
CA LEU A 16 -15.41 3.37 7.94
C LEU A 16 -16.18 4.26 8.93
N LYS A 17 -15.92 4.15 10.24
CA LYS A 17 -16.52 5.01 11.26
C LYS A 17 -16.11 6.48 11.08
N GLU A 18 -14.84 6.75 10.79
CA GLU A 18 -14.38 8.10 10.48
C GLU A 18 -15.05 8.67 9.23
N ALA A 19 -15.17 7.83 8.18
CA ALA A 19 -15.83 8.23 6.93
C ALA A 19 -17.34 8.50 7.13
N GLU A 20 -18.00 7.72 7.96
CA GLU A 20 -19.43 7.88 8.30
C GLU A 20 -19.67 9.12 9.16
N ALA A 21 -18.76 9.41 10.08
CA ALA A 21 -18.86 10.59 10.95
C ALA A 21 -18.64 11.93 10.22
N HIS A 22 -17.97 11.89 9.07
CA HIS A 22 -17.71 13.08 8.26
C HIS A 22 -18.97 13.56 7.55
N LYS A 23 -19.33 14.83 7.75
CA LYS A 23 -20.46 15.47 7.07
C LYS A 23 -20.08 15.90 5.66
N GLY A 24 -20.18 14.97 4.71
CA GLY A 24 -19.83 15.22 3.32
C GLY A 24 -19.37 13.96 2.60
N PRO A 25 -18.96 14.05 1.34
CA PRO A 25 -18.47 12.89 0.59
C PRO A 25 -17.16 12.37 1.18
N SER A 26 -17.08 11.05 1.40
CA SER A 26 -15.91 10.35 1.91
C SER A 26 -15.49 9.23 0.97
N ILE A 27 -14.19 8.98 0.86
CA ILE A 27 -13.63 7.89 0.05
C ILE A 27 -12.76 7.03 0.95
N VAL A 28 -13.03 5.72 0.99
CA VAL A 28 -12.20 4.71 1.64
C VAL A 28 -11.63 3.78 0.56
N ILE A 29 -10.32 3.80 0.39
CA ILE A 29 -9.62 2.97 -0.60
C ILE A 29 -8.97 1.80 0.13
N CYS A 30 -9.37 0.57 -0.22
CA CYS A 30 -8.88 -0.66 0.37
C CYS A 30 -8.06 -1.47 -0.63
N TYR A 31 -6.91 -1.97 -0.20
CA TYR A 31 -6.14 -2.96 -0.95
C TYR A 31 -6.60 -4.37 -0.55
N ALA A 32 -6.91 -5.18 -1.55
CA ALA A 32 -7.25 -6.59 -1.38
C ALA A 32 -6.62 -7.41 -2.51
N PRO A 33 -5.71 -8.35 -2.21
CA PRO A 33 -5.20 -9.28 -3.21
C PRO A 33 -6.32 -10.17 -3.76
N CYS A 34 -6.23 -10.54 -5.02
CA CYS A 34 -7.15 -11.47 -5.66
C CYS A 34 -6.37 -12.65 -6.27
N ILE A 35 -7.08 -13.65 -6.76
CA ILE A 35 -6.49 -14.84 -7.38
C ILE A 35 -5.56 -14.50 -8.56
N ASN A 36 -5.87 -13.43 -9.31
CA ASN A 36 -5.08 -12.99 -10.47
C ASN A 36 -3.70 -12.41 -10.09
N HIS A 37 -3.48 -12.04 -8.82
CA HIS A 37 -2.14 -11.68 -8.35
C HIS A 37 -1.19 -12.87 -8.37
N GLY A 38 -1.74 -14.09 -8.23
CA GLY A 38 -0.96 -15.32 -8.19
C GLY A 38 -0.06 -15.39 -6.97
N ILE A 39 -0.66 -15.27 -5.76
CA ILE A 39 0.10 -15.33 -4.50
C ILE A 39 0.72 -16.71 -4.37
N LYS A 40 2.05 -16.82 -4.40
CA LYS A 40 2.77 -18.10 -4.36
C LYS A 40 2.52 -18.90 -3.07
N LYS A 41 2.30 -18.20 -1.96
CA LYS A 41 1.94 -18.81 -0.66
C LYS A 41 0.48 -19.31 -0.61
N GLY A 42 -0.30 -19.06 -1.66
CA GLY A 42 -1.72 -19.40 -1.75
C GLY A 42 -2.65 -18.36 -1.14
N MET A 43 -3.92 -18.43 -1.53
CA MET A 43 -4.96 -17.46 -1.10
C MET A 43 -5.26 -17.52 0.40
N GLY A 44 -4.92 -18.59 1.11
CA GLY A 44 -5.00 -18.65 2.57
C GLY A 44 -4.09 -17.62 3.29
N CYS A 45 -3.07 -17.10 2.60
CA CYS A 45 -2.12 -16.12 3.12
C CYS A 45 -2.46 -14.67 2.76
N VAL A 46 -3.66 -14.37 2.25
CA VAL A 46 -4.09 -13.02 1.82
C VAL A 46 -3.87 -11.96 2.90
N GLN A 47 -4.13 -12.29 4.17
CA GLN A 47 -3.93 -11.32 5.25
C GLN A 47 -2.46 -11.01 5.49
N GLN A 48 -1.57 -12.00 5.35
CA GLN A 48 -0.13 -11.77 5.44
C GLN A 48 0.35 -10.98 4.23
N GLU A 49 -0.14 -11.28 3.03
CA GLU A 49 0.16 -10.53 1.81
C GLU A 49 -0.20 -9.04 1.92
N MET A 50 -1.36 -8.72 2.53
CA MET A 50 -1.73 -7.33 2.80
C MET A 50 -0.80 -6.64 3.80
N LYS A 51 -0.29 -7.38 4.81
CA LYS A 51 0.71 -6.85 5.74
C LYS A 51 2.05 -6.61 5.05
N ASP A 52 2.48 -7.56 4.22
CA ASP A 52 3.73 -7.49 3.47
C ASP A 52 3.68 -6.33 2.45
N ALA A 53 2.53 -6.09 1.82
CA ALA A 53 2.32 -4.93 0.95
C ALA A 53 2.52 -3.60 1.69
N VAL A 54 2.10 -3.51 2.95
CA VAL A 54 2.33 -2.31 3.77
C VAL A 54 3.77 -2.24 4.25
N ALA A 55 4.34 -3.35 4.71
CA ALA A 55 5.71 -3.42 5.22
C ALA A 55 6.76 -3.13 4.14
N SER A 56 6.47 -3.43 2.88
CA SER A 56 7.35 -3.16 1.74
C SER A 56 7.21 -1.75 1.13
N GLY A 57 6.25 -0.95 1.63
CA GLY A 57 5.95 0.35 1.03
C GLY A 57 5.18 0.29 -0.30
N TYR A 58 4.81 -0.92 -0.76
CA TYR A 58 3.93 -1.08 -1.92
C TYR A 58 2.60 -0.38 -1.72
N TRP A 59 2.02 -0.51 -0.52
CA TRP A 59 0.76 0.10 -0.13
C TRP A 59 0.93 0.96 1.12
N ASN A 60 0.87 2.29 1.00
CA ASN A 60 0.98 3.19 2.13
C ASN A 60 -0.40 3.47 2.75
N LEU A 61 -0.45 3.49 4.07
CA LEU A 61 -1.63 3.84 4.84
C LEU A 61 -1.58 5.32 5.21
N TYR A 62 -2.61 6.08 4.82
CA TYR A 62 -2.72 7.49 5.16
C TYR A 62 -4.18 7.93 5.25
N ARG A 63 -4.41 9.03 5.93
CA ARG A 63 -5.70 9.72 6.03
C ARG A 63 -5.54 11.18 5.69
N TYR A 64 -6.56 11.76 5.09
CA TYR A 64 -6.64 13.20 4.85
C TYR A 64 -8.01 13.71 5.26
N SER A 65 -8.02 14.75 6.11
CA SER A 65 -9.24 15.46 6.50
C SER A 65 -9.26 16.84 5.85
N PRO A 66 -10.27 17.17 5.02
CA PRO A 66 -10.37 18.48 4.40
C PRO A 66 -10.79 19.58 5.39
N GLU A 67 -11.47 19.21 6.49
CA GLU A 67 -11.90 20.20 7.51
C GLU A 67 -10.74 20.81 8.27
N THR A 68 -9.73 19.99 8.57
CA THR A 68 -8.53 20.40 9.28
C THR A 68 -7.33 20.59 8.35
N HIS A 69 -7.48 20.30 7.06
CA HIS A 69 -6.41 20.21 6.05
C HIS A 69 -5.27 19.27 6.47
N LYS A 70 -5.57 18.32 7.36
CA LYS A 70 -4.57 17.44 7.96
C LYS A 70 -4.38 16.17 7.15
N PHE A 71 -3.12 15.92 6.75
CA PHE A 71 -2.66 14.66 6.19
C PHE A 71 -1.94 13.85 7.27
N THR A 72 -2.37 12.62 7.51
CA THR A 72 -1.75 11.73 8.51
C THR A 72 -1.20 10.50 7.82
N LEU A 73 0.10 10.26 7.91
CA LEU A 73 0.74 9.04 7.43
C LEU A 73 0.69 7.98 8.55
N ASP A 74 -0.14 6.96 8.34
CA ASP A 74 -0.31 5.85 9.30
C ASP A 74 0.70 4.70 9.08
N SER A 75 1.31 4.63 7.90
CA SER A 75 2.39 3.69 7.61
C SER A 75 3.67 4.09 8.34
N LYS A 76 4.31 3.09 8.94
CA LYS A 76 5.69 3.21 9.38
C LYS A 76 6.63 3.17 8.18
N GLU A 77 7.89 3.52 8.41
CA GLU A 77 8.96 3.32 7.43
C GLU A 77 8.99 1.87 6.94
N PRO A 78 9.17 1.63 5.63
CA PRO A 78 9.25 0.28 5.09
C PRO A 78 10.32 -0.55 5.79
N SER A 79 9.96 -1.75 6.22
CA SER A 79 10.82 -2.70 6.93
C SER A 79 11.13 -3.96 6.11
N MET A 80 10.59 -4.05 4.91
CA MET A 80 10.75 -5.15 3.97
C MET A 80 11.13 -4.59 2.60
N ALA A 81 12.03 -5.26 1.88
CA ALA A 81 12.35 -4.88 0.51
C ALA A 81 11.13 -5.06 -0.41
N LEU A 82 10.88 -4.08 -1.28
CA LEU A 82 9.78 -4.14 -2.23
C LEU A 82 9.92 -5.33 -3.18
N TYR A 83 11.13 -5.63 -3.61
CA TYR A 83 11.43 -6.78 -4.45
C TYR A 83 10.98 -8.10 -3.84
N ASP A 84 11.22 -8.32 -2.53
CA ASP A 84 10.82 -9.55 -1.84
C ASP A 84 9.29 -9.72 -1.81
N PHE A 85 8.56 -8.64 -1.62
CA PHE A 85 7.10 -8.63 -1.73
C PHE A 85 6.65 -8.97 -3.16
N MET A 86 7.18 -8.28 -4.17
CA MET A 86 6.82 -8.47 -5.58
C MET A 86 7.12 -9.89 -6.06
N LYS A 87 8.24 -10.47 -5.66
CA LYS A 87 8.62 -11.85 -6.00
C LYS A 87 7.64 -12.88 -5.44
N GLY A 88 6.90 -12.55 -4.40
CA GLY A 88 5.82 -13.38 -3.83
C GLY A 88 4.58 -13.52 -4.73
N GLU A 89 4.41 -12.64 -5.72
CA GLU A 89 3.28 -12.64 -6.64
C GLU A 89 3.69 -13.08 -8.06
N VAL A 90 2.97 -14.02 -8.65
CA VAL A 90 3.28 -14.57 -9.99
C VAL A 90 3.22 -13.48 -11.06
N ARG A 91 2.30 -12.51 -10.95
CA ARG A 91 2.19 -11.39 -11.90
C ARG A 91 3.49 -10.58 -12.07
N TYR A 92 4.34 -10.55 -11.05
CA TYR A 92 5.67 -9.90 -11.13
C TYR A 92 6.79 -10.91 -11.42
N SER A 93 6.77 -12.07 -10.76
CA SER A 93 7.84 -13.06 -10.96
C SER A 93 7.82 -13.69 -12.35
N SER A 94 6.68 -13.72 -13.05
CA SER A 94 6.61 -14.16 -14.45
C SER A 94 7.34 -13.20 -15.39
N LEU A 95 7.38 -11.91 -15.08
CA LEU A 95 8.15 -10.93 -15.85
C LEU A 95 9.65 -11.24 -15.79
N GLU A 96 10.16 -11.60 -14.61
CA GLU A 96 11.56 -11.97 -14.41
C GLU A 96 11.94 -13.22 -15.21
N LEU A 97 11.01 -14.18 -15.35
CA LEU A 97 11.23 -15.40 -16.16
C LEU A 97 11.17 -15.12 -17.65
N SER A 98 10.25 -14.26 -18.10
CA SER A 98 10.02 -13.99 -19.52
C SER A 98 10.98 -12.94 -20.10
N PHE A 99 11.32 -11.93 -19.31
CA PHE A 99 12.12 -10.77 -19.73
C PHE A 99 13.09 -10.33 -18.61
N PRO A 100 14.13 -11.13 -18.29
CA PRO A 100 14.96 -10.91 -17.10
C PRO A 100 15.69 -9.55 -17.10
N GLU A 101 16.17 -9.07 -18.25
CA GLU A 101 16.87 -7.77 -18.32
C GLU A 101 15.90 -6.60 -18.10
N ASN A 102 14.71 -6.65 -18.69
CA ASN A 102 13.69 -5.64 -18.47
C ASN A 102 13.17 -5.66 -17.02
N ALA A 103 13.03 -6.85 -16.45
CA ALA A 103 12.58 -7.00 -15.07
C ALA A 103 13.53 -6.33 -14.07
N LYS A 104 14.85 -6.46 -14.27
CA LYS A 104 15.84 -5.78 -13.41
C LYS A 104 15.66 -4.27 -13.40
N VAL A 105 15.50 -3.68 -14.58
CA VAL A 105 15.31 -2.23 -14.72
C VAL A 105 14.00 -1.80 -14.06
N LEU A 106 12.89 -2.47 -14.41
CA LEU A 106 11.57 -2.12 -13.93
C LEU A 106 11.42 -2.31 -12.40
N PHE A 107 12.05 -3.32 -11.82
CA PHE A 107 12.01 -3.52 -10.37
C PHE A 107 12.83 -2.47 -9.62
N ALA A 108 13.98 -2.06 -10.16
CA ALA A 108 14.76 -0.97 -9.59
C ALA A 108 13.99 0.36 -9.65
N GLU A 109 13.38 0.68 -10.79
CA GLU A 109 12.52 1.86 -10.95
C GLU A 109 11.30 1.82 -9.99
N ALA A 110 10.69 0.65 -9.80
CA ALA A 110 9.58 0.48 -8.88
C ALA A 110 9.99 0.71 -7.41
N GLU A 111 11.18 0.25 -7.01
CA GLU A 111 11.72 0.52 -5.67
C GLU A 111 11.98 2.01 -5.46
N ASP A 112 12.58 2.68 -6.41
CA ASP A 112 12.87 4.12 -6.33
C ASP A 112 11.56 4.93 -6.30
N ALA A 113 10.58 4.56 -7.12
CA ALA A 113 9.27 5.18 -7.13
C ALA A 113 8.52 4.98 -5.80
N ALA A 114 8.63 3.79 -5.19
CA ALA A 114 8.01 3.51 -3.88
C ALA A 114 8.66 4.34 -2.76
N LYS A 115 10.00 4.45 -2.75
CA LYS A 115 10.74 5.31 -1.82
C LYS A 115 10.36 6.77 -1.98
N ALA A 116 10.38 7.29 -3.21
CA ALA A 116 10.01 8.68 -3.50
C ALA A 116 8.56 8.99 -3.08
N LYS A 117 7.64 8.05 -3.30
CA LYS A 117 6.25 8.17 -2.88
C LYS A 117 6.11 8.22 -1.36
N TYR A 118 6.80 7.34 -0.63
CA TYR A 118 6.79 7.35 0.83
C TYR A 118 7.33 8.66 1.40
N GLU A 119 8.48 9.14 0.91
CA GLU A 119 9.06 10.42 1.31
C GLU A 119 8.15 11.61 1.00
N SER A 120 7.44 11.57 -0.13
CA SER A 120 6.43 12.59 -0.44
C SER A 120 5.29 12.62 0.58
N TYR A 121 4.81 11.44 1.01
CA TYR A 121 3.77 11.36 2.05
C TYR A 121 4.26 11.78 3.42
N LYS A 122 5.51 11.45 3.75
CA LYS A 122 6.17 11.86 4.99
C LYS A 122 6.26 13.39 5.08
N ARG A 123 6.77 14.05 4.03
CA ARG A 123 6.80 15.51 3.95
C ARG A 123 5.42 16.12 4.12
N ARG A 124 4.40 15.61 3.43
CA ARG A 124 3.02 16.10 3.58
C ARG A 124 2.46 15.95 4.99
N ALA A 125 2.95 14.99 5.77
CA ALA A 125 2.55 14.81 7.16
C ALA A 125 3.31 15.74 8.13
N GLU A 126 4.52 16.19 7.74
CA GLU A 126 5.39 17.05 8.52
C GLU A 126 5.09 18.56 8.28
N ASP A 127 4.67 18.92 7.08
CA ASP A 127 4.43 20.32 6.62
C ASP A 127 3.08 20.93 7.08
N GLN A 128 2.52 20.49 8.22
CA GLN A 128 1.19 20.90 8.70
C GLN A 128 1.24 21.75 9.96
#